data_b48f69add521667ed69c796603a634ef
#
_entry.id   b48f69add521667ed69c796603a634ef
#
_cell.length_a   1.000
_cell.length_b   1.000
_cell.length_c   1.000
_cell.angle_alpha   90.00
_cell.angle_beta   90.00
_cell.angle_gamma   90.00
#
_symmetry.space_group_name_H-M   'P 1'
#
loop_
_entity.id
_entity.type
_entity.pdbx_description
1 polymer ?
#
loop_
_entity_poly.entity_id
_entity_poly.type
_entity_poly.pdbx_seq_one_letter_code
_entity_poly.pdbx_strand_id
1 'polypeptide(L)'
;PWDGVLQAFDFGPTAMQPTPGASDDFYDREWGTDPAVPMSEDCLYLNIWTPALRGYGADSMVASEKLPVMVWIYGGAYQCGGTFEKEFDGTHLAANGVVVVSVAYRLNAFGFMTHPLLHEEAVERGDGEPYANFGFLDQRAGIQWVKENIAKFGGDPENITVFGQSAGDASVLAQICSPMNHGLFQKAIMQS
;
A
#
# COMPACT_ATOMS: atom_id res chain seq x y z
N PRO A 1 0.35 -16.90 4.92
CA PRO A 1 0.57 -17.01 6.37
C PRO A 1 2.01 -17.49 6.63
N TRP A 2 2.63 -16.97 7.67
CA TRP A 2 3.95 -17.41 8.14
C TRP A 2 3.87 -17.83 9.59
N ASP A 3 4.81 -18.69 10.02
CA ASP A 3 4.91 -19.13 11.39
C ASP A 3 5.94 -18.24 12.15
N GLY A 4 5.62 -17.86 13.37
CA GLY A 4 6.51 -17.06 14.21
C GLY A 4 6.58 -15.57 13.83
N VAL A 5 7.75 -14.95 14.00
CA VAL A 5 7.99 -13.54 13.72
C VAL A 5 8.63 -13.38 12.35
N LEU A 6 7.95 -12.64 11.45
CA LEU A 6 8.52 -12.26 10.16
C LEU A 6 9.63 -11.24 10.35
N GLN A 7 10.80 -11.54 9.80
CA GLN A 7 11.93 -10.60 9.75
C GLN A 7 11.76 -9.64 8.58
N ALA A 8 11.11 -8.50 8.81
CA ALA A 8 10.77 -7.52 7.79
C ALA A 8 11.76 -6.33 7.81
N PHE A 9 13.03 -6.61 7.46
CA PHE A 9 14.10 -5.61 7.45
C PHE A 9 14.31 -4.94 6.09
N ASP A 10 13.81 -5.57 5.03
CA ASP A 10 13.94 -5.09 3.66
C ASP A 10 12.55 -4.90 3.04
N PHE A 11 12.46 -4.09 2.00
CA PHE A 11 11.25 -3.97 1.21
C PHE A 11 10.93 -5.29 0.50
N GLY A 12 9.66 -5.64 0.43
CA GLY A 12 9.19 -6.76 -0.38
C GLY A 12 9.36 -6.49 -1.88
N PRO A 13 9.22 -7.53 -2.73
CA PRO A 13 9.23 -7.36 -4.18
C PRO A 13 8.18 -6.35 -4.65
N THR A 14 8.50 -5.64 -5.74
CA THR A 14 7.55 -4.72 -6.38
C THR A 14 6.72 -5.43 -7.45
N ALA A 15 5.59 -4.83 -7.81
CA ALA A 15 4.73 -5.32 -8.86
C ALA A 15 5.43 -5.32 -10.23
N MET A 16 5.03 -6.25 -11.11
CA MET A 16 5.53 -6.35 -12.47
C MET A 16 5.31 -5.04 -13.23
N GLN A 17 6.38 -4.42 -13.68
CA GLN A 17 6.41 -3.11 -14.33
C GLN A 17 7.63 -2.99 -15.24
N PRO A 18 7.75 -1.94 -16.11
CA PRO A 18 9.01 -1.65 -16.77
C PRO A 18 10.15 -1.54 -15.74
N THR A 19 11.33 -2.05 -16.09
CA THR A 19 12.47 -2.06 -15.15
C THR A 19 12.79 -0.63 -14.70
N PRO A 20 12.75 -0.34 -13.41
CA PRO A 20 13.15 0.96 -12.89
C PRO A 20 14.62 1.24 -13.25
N GLY A 21 14.95 2.48 -13.57
CA GLY A 21 16.31 2.88 -13.92
C GLY A 21 16.80 2.35 -15.27
N ALA A 22 15.92 1.75 -16.09
CA ALA A 22 16.28 1.28 -17.44
C ALA A 22 16.48 2.42 -18.44
N SER A 23 15.92 3.59 -18.17
CA SER A 23 16.13 4.82 -18.92
C SER A 23 16.79 5.86 -18.00
N ASP A 24 17.77 6.59 -18.50
CA ASP A 24 18.36 7.73 -17.76
C ASP A 24 17.48 8.98 -17.95
N ASP A 25 16.19 8.82 -17.70
CA ASP A 25 15.23 9.90 -17.84
C ASP A 25 15.00 10.66 -16.52
N PHE A 26 14.15 11.68 -16.60
CA PHE A 26 13.80 12.52 -15.45
C PHE A 26 13.23 11.69 -14.29
N TYR A 27 12.36 10.73 -14.57
CA TYR A 27 11.72 9.92 -13.53
C TYR A 27 12.74 9.05 -12.79
N ASP A 28 13.64 8.39 -13.51
CA ASP A 28 14.68 7.55 -12.89
C ASP A 28 15.61 8.36 -11.98
N ARG A 29 15.90 9.62 -12.36
CA ARG A 29 16.78 10.49 -11.58
C ARG A 29 16.10 11.16 -10.40
N GLU A 30 14.88 11.60 -10.57
CA GLU A 30 14.13 12.37 -9.54
C GLU A 30 13.42 11.48 -8.53
N TRP A 31 12.89 10.33 -8.96
CA TRP A 31 12.08 9.46 -8.09
C TRP A 31 12.87 8.34 -7.44
N GLY A 32 14.18 8.35 -7.55
CA GLY A 32 15.05 7.46 -6.78
C GLY A 32 14.76 5.96 -6.95
N THR A 33 14.29 5.56 -8.13
CA THR A 33 14.00 4.15 -8.43
C THR A 33 15.25 3.29 -8.29
N ASP A 34 15.17 2.21 -7.55
CA ASP A 34 16.27 1.28 -7.36
C ASP A 34 16.07 0.05 -8.26
N PRO A 35 16.90 -0.13 -9.30
CA PRO A 35 16.79 -1.26 -10.21
C PRO A 35 17.12 -2.62 -9.53
N ALA A 36 17.69 -2.58 -8.34
CA ALA A 36 17.97 -3.79 -7.57
C ALA A 36 16.75 -4.35 -6.83
N VAL A 37 15.63 -3.60 -6.74
CA VAL A 37 14.41 -4.12 -6.12
C VAL A 37 13.81 -5.20 -7.02
N PRO A 38 13.65 -6.44 -6.54
CA PRO A 38 13.13 -7.53 -7.35
C PRO A 38 11.65 -7.30 -7.68
N MET A 39 11.25 -7.70 -8.87
CA MET A 39 9.85 -7.77 -9.28
C MET A 39 9.28 -9.17 -9.07
N SER A 40 8.03 -9.26 -8.63
CA SER A 40 7.34 -10.55 -8.45
C SER A 40 5.83 -10.36 -8.60
N GLU A 41 5.13 -11.43 -8.94
CA GLU A 41 3.66 -11.47 -8.78
C GLU A 41 3.26 -11.56 -7.29
N ASP A 42 4.13 -12.09 -6.43
CA ASP A 42 4.02 -11.97 -4.98
C ASP A 42 4.57 -10.61 -4.53
N CYS A 43 3.78 -9.56 -4.74
CA CYS A 43 4.16 -8.15 -4.54
C CYS A 43 3.22 -7.42 -3.55
N LEU A 44 2.28 -8.10 -2.93
CA LEU A 44 1.29 -7.45 -2.06
C LEU A 44 1.82 -7.34 -0.63
N TYR A 45 2.63 -6.32 -0.41
CA TYR A 45 3.24 -6.00 0.87
C TYR A 45 2.79 -4.62 1.34
N LEU A 46 3.04 -4.35 2.60
CA LEU A 46 2.95 -3.00 3.17
C LEU A 46 4.13 -2.75 4.09
N ASN A 47 4.52 -1.48 4.22
CA ASN A 47 5.58 -1.06 5.13
C ASN A 47 4.98 -0.14 6.19
N ILE A 48 5.50 -0.21 7.42
CA ILE A 48 4.96 0.53 8.56
C ILE A 48 6.10 1.27 9.24
N TRP A 49 5.97 2.58 9.34
CA TRP A 49 6.82 3.44 10.17
C TRP A 49 6.02 3.92 11.38
N THR A 50 6.51 3.63 12.56
CA THR A 50 5.82 4.00 13.80
C THR A 50 6.80 4.47 14.87
N PRO A 51 6.52 5.59 15.54
CA PRO A 51 7.29 6.03 16.70
C PRO A 51 6.85 5.33 18.00
N ALA A 52 5.79 4.52 17.95
CA ALA A 52 5.20 3.88 19.14
C ALA A 52 5.94 2.61 19.58
N LEU A 53 6.77 2.01 18.71
CA LEU A 53 7.53 0.81 19.06
C LEU A 53 8.71 1.14 19.99
N ARG A 54 8.82 0.41 21.07
CA ARG A 54 9.91 0.47 22.04
C ARG A 54 10.59 -0.89 22.11
N GLY A 55 11.91 -0.93 21.93
CA GLY A 55 12.69 -2.18 21.91
C GLY A 55 12.70 -2.87 20.54
N TYR A 56 13.30 -4.04 20.48
CA TYR A 56 13.48 -4.84 19.27
C TYR A 56 13.08 -6.31 19.52
N GLY A 57 12.57 -6.95 18.48
CA GLY A 57 12.23 -8.37 18.51
C GLY A 57 11.03 -8.70 19.39
N ALA A 58 11.08 -9.87 20.03
CA ALA A 58 9.97 -10.37 20.85
C ALA A 58 9.70 -9.53 22.12
N ASP A 59 10.66 -8.73 22.55
CA ASP A 59 10.55 -7.84 23.71
C ASP A 59 10.07 -6.42 23.34
N SER A 60 9.72 -6.19 22.07
CA SER A 60 9.21 -4.90 21.66
C SER A 60 7.87 -4.62 22.32
N MET A 61 7.76 -3.43 22.90
CA MET A 61 6.53 -2.95 23.50
C MET A 61 5.94 -1.85 22.63
N VAL A 62 4.65 -1.90 22.38
CA VAL A 62 3.92 -0.81 21.75
C VAL A 62 3.47 0.16 22.84
N ALA A 63 3.79 1.44 22.67
CA ALA A 63 3.28 2.47 23.56
C ALA A 63 1.74 2.48 23.49
N SER A 64 1.09 2.73 24.62
CA SER A 64 -0.37 2.74 24.75
C SER A 64 -1.06 3.93 24.03
N GLU A 65 -0.29 4.72 23.31
CA GLU A 65 -0.76 5.87 22.55
C GLU A 65 -1.48 5.41 21.28
N LYS A 66 -2.66 5.97 21.04
CA LYS A 66 -3.41 5.81 19.80
C LYS A 66 -3.03 6.91 18.82
N LEU A 67 -1.98 6.68 18.07
CA LEU A 67 -1.47 7.66 17.11
C LEU A 67 -2.35 7.71 15.84
N PRO A 68 -2.54 8.89 15.22
CA PRO A 68 -3.16 8.97 13.92
C PRO A 68 -2.42 8.09 12.90
N VAL A 69 -3.16 7.54 11.96
CA VAL A 69 -2.63 6.66 10.92
C VAL A 69 -2.75 7.33 9.56
N MET A 70 -1.68 7.29 8.77
CA MET A 70 -1.64 7.79 7.40
C MET A 70 -1.28 6.64 6.45
N VAL A 71 -2.18 6.31 5.52
CA VAL A 71 -2.01 5.22 4.54
C VAL A 71 -1.69 5.81 3.19
N TRP A 72 -0.48 5.58 2.71
CA TRP A 72 0.03 6.06 1.45
C TRP A 72 -0.27 5.12 0.29
N ILE A 73 -0.76 5.70 -0.81
CA ILE A 73 -0.92 5.05 -2.11
C ILE A 73 -0.07 5.82 -3.12
N TYR A 74 0.96 5.17 -3.66
CA TYR A 74 1.88 5.78 -4.62
C TYR A 74 1.25 6.00 -6.00
N GLY A 75 1.82 6.93 -6.77
CA GLY A 75 1.44 7.24 -8.15
C GLY A 75 2.12 6.36 -9.19
N GLY A 76 2.43 6.92 -10.36
CA GLY A 76 3.10 6.22 -11.47
C GLY A 76 2.14 5.71 -12.54
N ALA A 77 1.03 6.42 -12.76
CA ALA A 77 0.05 6.18 -13.85
C ALA A 77 -0.52 4.75 -13.88
N TYR A 78 -0.51 4.03 -12.76
CA TYR A 78 -0.83 2.60 -12.65
C TYR A 78 0.09 1.67 -13.45
N GLN A 79 1.22 2.17 -13.92
CA GLN A 79 2.17 1.45 -14.78
C GLN A 79 3.50 1.17 -14.11
N CYS A 80 3.91 2.02 -13.19
CA CYS A 80 5.16 1.92 -12.44
C CYS A 80 4.99 2.47 -11.03
N GLY A 81 6.09 2.44 -10.25
CA GLY A 81 6.13 2.92 -8.89
C GLY A 81 6.19 1.79 -7.86
N GLY A 82 6.37 2.17 -6.61
CA GLY A 82 6.47 1.20 -5.51
C GLY A 82 6.58 1.85 -4.15
N THR A 83 6.55 1.03 -3.13
CA THR A 83 6.68 1.47 -1.74
C THR A 83 8.13 1.72 -1.29
N PHE A 84 9.08 1.45 -2.17
CA PHE A 84 10.53 1.56 -1.94
C PHE A 84 11.12 2.91 -2.36
N GLU A 85 10.33 3.77 -3.01
CA GLU A 85 10.79 5.08 -3.50
C GLU A 85 11.20 5.98 -2.33
N LYS A 86 12.37 6.62 -2.44
CA LYS A 86 12.98 7.40 -1.34
C LYS A 86 12.13 8.58 -0.91
N GLU A 87 11.41 9.19 -1.84
CA GLU A 87 10.50 10.30 -1.60
C GLU A 87 9.33 9.90 -0.71
N PHE A 88 9.02 8.61 -0.64
CA PHE A 88 7.91 8.06 0.12
C PHE A 88 8.33 7.37 1.42
N ASP A 89 9.60 7.57 1.83
CA ASP A 89 10.06 7.12 3.14
C ASP A 89 9.27 7.80 4.26
N GLY A 90 8.50 7.01 5.00
CA GLY A 90 7.63 7.50 6.06
C GLY A 90 8.32 7.94 7.33
N THR A 91 9.65 7.82 7.44
CA THR A 91 10.42 8.08 8.66
C THR A 91 10.20 9.50 9.19
N HIS A 92 10.31 10.51 8.34
CA HIS A 92 10.15 11.90 8.75
C HIS A 92 8.73 12.22 9.17
N LEU A 93 7.75 11.65 8.47
CA LEU A 93 6.34 11.84 8.81
C LEU A 93 6.02 11.15 10.15
N ALA A 94 6.50 9.93 10.34
CA ALA A 94 6.32 9.18 11.58
C ALA A 94 6.96 9.89 12.79
N ALA A 95 8.11 10.55 12.61
CA ALA A 95 8.75 11.33 13.65
C ALA A 95 7.87 12.48 14.18
N ASN A 96 6.85 12.89 13.44
CA ASN A 96 5.86 13.90 13.87
C ASN A 96 4.66 13.29 14.63
N GLY A 97 4.74 12.04 15.06
CA GLY A 97 3.73 11.42 15.93
C GLY A 97 2.56 10.78 15.18
N VAL A 98 2.80 10.27 13.98
CA VAL A 98 1.82 9.51 13.22
C VAL A 98 2.37 8.12 12.88
N VAL A 99 1.50 7.14 12.68
CA VAL A 99 1.87 5.87 12.07
C VAL A 99 1.67 5.99 10.57
N VAL A 100 2.73 5.77 9.79
CA VAL A 100 2.67 5.80 8.33
C VAL A 100 2.68 4.38 7.80
N VAL A 101 1.80 4.10 6.84
CA VAL A 101 1.73 2.82 6.14
C VAL A 101 1.78 3.08 4.64
N SER A 102 2.68 2.44 3.91
CA SER A 102 2.64 2.42 2.44
C SER A 102 2.12 1.07 1.95
N VAL A 103 1.24 1.09 0.96
CA VAL A 103 0.56 -0.11 0.45
C VAL A 103 1.01 -0.38 -0.98
N ALA A 104 1.55 -1.58 -1.22
CA ALA A 104 1.83 -2.08 -2.56
C ALA A 104 0.55 -2.61 -3.21
N TYR A 105 0.46 -2.46 -4.53
CA TYR A 105 -0.66 -2.95 -5.33
C TYR A 105 -0.21 -3.35 -6.72
N ARG A 106 -0.96 -4.24 -7.36
CA ARG A 106 -0.67 -4.68 -8.73
C ARG A 106 -0.87 -3.57 -9.75
N LEU A 107 0.00 -3.54 -10.73
CA LEU A 107 0.08 -2.54 -11.77
C LEU A 107 -0.24 -3.18 -13.15
N ASN A 108 -0.39 -2.34 -14.17
CA ASN A 108 -0.53 -2.75 -15.57
C ASN A 108 -1.68 -3.75 -15.78
N ALA A 109 -1.48 -4.71 -16.65
CA ALA A 109 -2.47 -5.75 -16.93
C ALA A 109 -2.80 -6.60 -15.69
N PHE A 110 -1.84 -6.85 -14.81
CA PHE A 110 -2.06 -7.63 -13.58
C PHE A 110 -3.02 -6.94 -12.60
N GLY A 111 -3.01 -5.61 -12.56
CA GLY A 111 -3.86 -4.83 -11.68
C GLY A 111 -5.15 -4.34 -12.32
N PHE A 112 -5.16 -4.10 -13.64
CA PHE A 112 -6.23 -3.31 -14.26
C PHE A 112 -6.82 -3.91 -15.54
N MET A 113 -6.43 -5.13 -15.92
CA MET A 113 -7.02 -5.80 -17.08
C MET A 113 -8.46 -6.23 -16.78
N THR A 114 -9.33 -6.04 -17.76
CA THR A 114 -10.67 -6.62 -17.80
C THR A 114 -10.76 -7.53 -19.01
N HIS A 115 -11.18 -8.78 -18.81
CA HIS A 115 -11.28 -9.76 -19.89
C HIS A 115 -12.56 -10.60 -19.73
N PRO A 116 -13.24 -10.99 -20.83
CA PRO A 116 -14.45 -11.80 -20.75
C PRO A 116 -14.28 -13.11 -19.96
N LEU A 117 -13.14 -13.79 -20.11
CA LEU A 117 -12.86 -15.03 -19.36
C LEU A 117 -12.77 -14.79 -17.84
N LEU A 118 -12.31 -13.62 -17.38
CA LEU A 118 -12.33 -13.27 -15.96
C LEU A 118 -13.77 -13.12 -15.44
N HIS A 119 -14.66 -12.61 -16.29
CA HIS A 119 -16.07 -12.52 -15.96
C HIS A 119 -16.72 -13.92 -15.91
N GLU A 120 -16.42 -14.77 -16.88
CA GLU A 120 -16.92 -16.17 -16.91
C GLU A 120 -16.46 -16.92 -15.66
N GLU A 121 -15.18 -16.82 -15.31
CA GLU A 121 -14.62 -17.39 -14.07
C GLU A 121 -15.34 -16.87 -12.82
N ALA A 122 -15.60 -15.57 -12.74
CA ALA A 122 -16.31 -14.98 -11.60
C ALA A 122 -17.76 -15.50 -11.50
N VAL A 123 -18.43 -15.68 -12.64
CA VAL A 123 -19.78 -16.26 -12.69
C VAL A 123 -19.76 -17.72 -12.25
N GLU A 124 -18.79 -18.51 -12.73
CA GLU A 124 -18.63 -19.91 -12.33
C GLU A 124 -18.32 -20.06 -10.84
N ARG A 125 -17.49 -19.17 -10.31
CA ARG A 125 -17.15 -19.12 -8.88
C ARG A 125 -18.37 -18.80 -8.01
N GLY A 126 -19.24 -17.91 -8.49
CA GLY A 126 -20.54 -17.62 -7.87
C GLY A 126 -20.48 -16.98 -6.48
N ASP A 127 -19.32 -16.45 -6.10
CA ASP A 127 -19.07 -15.87 -4.78
C ASP A 127 -19.36 -14.34 -4.71
N GLY A 128 -19.68 -13.72 -5.87
CA GLY A 128 -19.92 -12.28 -5.98
C GLY A 128 -18.65 -11.43 -5.93
N GLU A 129 -17.47 -12.03 -5.93
CA GLU A 129 -16.21 -11.30 -5.91
C GLU A 129 -15.95 -10.58 -7.25
N PRO A 130 -15.33 -9.40 -7.21
CA PRO A 130 -15.00 -8.65 -8.41
C PRO A 130 -14.07 -9.41 -9.37
N TYR A 131 -14.20 -9.13 -10.66
CA TYR A 131 -13.41 -9.72 -11.73
C TYR A 131 -12.58 -8.68 -12.51
N ALA A 132 -12.47 -7.46 -12.00
CA ALA A 132 -11.72 -6.36 -12.59
C ALA A 132 -11.20 -5.42 -11.51
N ASN A 133 -10.32 -4.48 -11.90
CA ASN A 133 -9.77 -3.46 -11.00
C ASN A 133 -9.02 -4.05 -9.79
N PHE A 134 -8.30 -5.13 -10.01
CA PHE A 134 -7.59 -5.85 -8.94
C PHE A 134 -6.60 -4.95 -8.19
N GLY A 135 -5.96 -3.97 -8.87
CA GLY A 135 -5.10 -2.98 -8.20
C GLY A 135 -5.84 -2.15 -7.15
N PHE A 136 -7.09 -1.73 -7.42
CA PHE A 136 -7.91 -1.05 -6.41
C PHE A 136 -8.35 -1.98 -5.28
N LEU A 137 -8.57 -3.24 -5.59
CA LEU A 137 -8.90 -4.25 -4.57
C LEU A 137 -7.69 -4.56 -3.68
N ASP A 138 -6.48 -4.57 -4.24
CA ASP A 138 -5.24 -4.72 -3.48
C ASP A 138 -5.06 -3.56 -2.49
N GLN A 139 -5.26 -2.33 -2.96
CA GLN A 139 -5.24 -1.13 -2.10
C GLN A 139 -6.27 -1.22 -0.99
N ARG A 140 -7.50 -1.63 -1.32
CA ARG A 140 -8.56 -1.87 -0.35
C ARG A 140 -8.16 -2.91 0.69
N ALA A 141 -7.59 -4.04 0.26
CA ALA A 141 -7.12 -5.10 1.15
C ALA A 141 -6.06 -4.58 2.13
N GLY A 142 -5.14 -3.72 1.65
CA GLY A 142 -4.15 -3.04 2.49
C GLY A 142 -4.81 -2.12 3.52
N ILE A 143 -5.77 -1.28 3.11
CA ILE A 143 -6.52 -0.39 4.02
C ILE A 143 -7.31 -1.21 5.06
N GLN A 144 -7.95 -2.29 4.64
CA GLN A 144 -8.67 -3.19 5.54
C GLN A 144 -7.72 -3.83 6.56
N TRP A 145 -6.56 -4.32 6.11
CA TRP A 145 -5.54 -4.87 6.99
C TRP A 145 -5.08 -3.85 8.04
N VAL A 146 -4.88 -2.59 7.61
CA VAL A 146 -4.54 -1.47 8.52
C VAL A 146 -5.64 -1.30 9.57
N LYS A 147 -6.90 -1.22 9.16
CA LYS A 147 -8.06 -1.10 10.08
C LYS A 147 -8.07 -2.19 11.15
N GLU A 148 -7.75 -3.41 10.75
CA GLU A 148 -7.81 -4.59 11.64
C GLU A 148 -6.57 -4.75 12.54
N ASN A 149 -5.40 -4.26 12.12
CA ASN A 149 -4.14 -4.63 12.76
C ASN A 149 -3.32 -3.45 13.32
N ILE A 150 -3.56 -2.22 12.87
CA ILE A 150 -2.66 -1.10 13.14
C ILE A 150 -2.55 -0.73 14.62
N ALA A 151 -3.52 -1.11 15.43
CA ALA A 151 -3.46 -0.94 16.88
C ALA A 151 -2.26 -1.68 17.51
N LYS A 152 -1.81 -2.78 16.90
CA LYS A 152 -0.63 -3.54 17.32
C LYS A 152 0.69 -2.77 17.06
N PHE A 153 0.63 -1.72 16.26
CA PHE A 153 1.73 -0.82 15.93
C PHE A 153 1.57 0.57 16.56
N GLY A 154 0.62 0.73 17.50
CA GLY A 154 0.35 1.98 18.20
C GLY A 154 -0.54 2.96 17.43
N GLY A 155 -1.09 2.57 16.29
CA GLY A 155 -2.02 3.37 15.51
C GLY A 155 -3.46 3.28 16.01
N ASP A 156 -4.24 4.34 15.76
CA ASP A 156 -5.67 4.39 16.05
C ASP A 156 -6.48 3.94 14.81
N PRO A 157 -7.13 2.77 14.83
CA PRO A 157 -7.96 2.31 13.72
C PRO A 157 -9.20 3.19 13.47
N GLU A 158 -9.55 4.07 14.40
CA GLU A 158 -10.64 5.05 14.24
C GLU A 158 -10.14 6.41 13.76
N ASN A 159 -8.86 6.55 13.44
CA ASN A 159 -8.26 7.79 12.96
C ASN A 159 -7.30 7.54 11.78
N ILE A 160 -7.84 6.94 10.71
CA ILE A 160 -7.09 6.61 9.48
C ILE A 160 -7.34 7.68 8.42
N THR A 161 -6.26 8.19 7.86
CA THR A 161 -6.24 9.09 6.69
C THR A 161 -5.60 8.35 5.51
N VAL A 162 -6.33 8.17 4.42
CA VAL A 162 -5.75 7.64 3.16
C VAL A 162 -5.27 8.82 2.32
N PHE A 163 -4.06 8.75 1.78
CA PHE A 163 -3.51 9.82 0.96
C PHE A 163 -2.67 9.26 -0.20
N GLY A 164 -2.58 10.03 -1.27
CA GLY A 164 -1.85 9.62 -2.46
C GLY A 164 -1.63 10.76 -3.43
N GLN A 165 -0.70 10.57 -4.35
CA GLN A 165 -0.31 11.56 -5.35
C GLN A 165 -0.47 10.99 -6.76
N SER A 166 -0.86 11.80 -7.75
CA SER A 166 -1.02 11.41 -9.15
C SER A 166 -2.03 10.26 -9.30
N ALA A 167 -1.64 9.11 -9.89
CA ALA A 167 -2.49 7.92 -9.91
C ALA A 167 -2.86 7.42 -8.49
N GLY A 168 -2.04 7.71 -7.48
CA GLY A 168 -2.38 7.50 -6.08
C GLY A 168 -3.52 8.40 -5.59
N ASP A 169 -3.57 9.66 -6.05
CA ASP A 169 -4.71 10.57 -5.83
C ASP A 169 -5.99 10.00 -6.44
N ALA A 170 -5.94 9.62 -7.72
CA ALA A 170 -7.08 8.98 -8.38
C ALA A 170 -7.49 7.66 -7.69
N SER A 171 -6.53 6.93 -7.13
CA SER A 171 -6.80 5.76 -6.28
C SER A 171 -7.55 6.15 -5.00
N VAL A 172 -7.12 7.20 -4.31
CA VAL A 172 -7.81 7.71 -3.12
C VAL A 172 -9.26 8.06 -3.45
N LEU A 173 -9.50 8.74 -4.59
CA LEU A 173 -10.87 9.02 -5.06
C LEU A 173 -11.67 7.73 -5.28
N ALA A 174 -11.07 6.73 -5.94
CA ALA A 174 -11.73 5.44 -6.17
C ALA A 174 -12.08 4.75 -4.83
N GLN A 175 -11.19 4.80 -3.83
CA GLN A 175 -11.45 4.25 -2.50
C GLN A 175 -12.58 5.00 -1.77
N ILE A 176 -12.65 6.34 -1.88
CA ILE A 176 -13.75 7.14 -1.32
C ILE A 176 -15.10 6.76 -1.96
N CYS A 177 -15.12 6.58 -3.27
CA CYS A 177 -16.34 6.30 -4.02
C CYS A 177 -16.83 4.85 -3.88
N SER A 178 -15.97 3.94 -3.42
CA SER A 178 -16.30 2.52 -3.30
C SER A 178 -17.19 2.24 -2.07
N PRO A 179 -18.40 1.72 -2.25
CA PRO A 179 -19.25 1.33 -1.12
C PRO A 179 -18.65 0.21 -0.27
N MET A 180 -17.72 -0.57 -0.83
CA MET A 180 -17.00 -1.64 -0.12
C MET A 180 -16.07 -1.10 0.99
N ASN A 181 -15.76 0.19 0.97
CA ASN A 181 -14.83 0.83 1.90
C ASN A 181 -15.51 1.56 3.06
N HIS A 182 -16.83 1.45 3.16
CA HIS A 182 -17.57 2.13 4.22
C HIS A 182 -17.01 1.75 5.61
N GLY A 183 -16.54 2.77 6.35
CA GLY A 183 -16.00 2.60 7.70
C GLY A 183 -14.53 2.17 7.79
N LEU A 184 -13.83 1.96 6.67
CA LEU A 184 -12.41 1.58 6.68
C LEU A 184 -11.49 2.74 7.03
N PHE A 185 -11.82 3.96 6.65
CA PHE A 185 -11.04 5.17 6.96
C PHE A 185 -11.95 6.37 7.17
N GLN A 186 -11.42 7.44 7.78
CA GLN A 186 -12.19 8.61 8.20
C GLN A 186 -11.84 9.87 7.43
N LYS A 187 -10.65 9.92 6.82
CA LYS A 187 -10.11 11.11 6.16
C LYS A 187 -9.38 10.73 4.88
N ALA A 188 -9.30 11.67 3.97
CA ALA A 188 -8.57 11.51 2.71
C ALA A 188 -7.84 12.80 2.32
N ILE A 189 -6.66 12.65 1.70
CA ILE A 189 -5.90 13.74 1.10
C ILE A 189 -5.54 13.32 -0.33
N MET A 190 -5.94 14.13 -1.29
CA MET A 190 -5.69 13.90 -2.71
C MET A 190 -4.70 14.94 -3.22
N GLN A 191 -3.57 14.45 -3.75
CA GLN A 191 -2.47 15.29 -4.22
C GLN A 191 -2.25 15.01 -5.72
N SER A 192 -2.53 16.02 -6.54
CA SER A 192 -2.37 15.91 -7.99
C SER A 192 -0.91 15.82 -8.43
#